data_7d3f19253593cab38c91e065ecaba8d8
#
_entry.id   7d3f19253593cab38c91e065ecaba8d8
#
_cell.length_a   1.000
_cell.length_b   1.000
_cell.length_c   1.000
_cell.angle_alpha   90.00
_cell.angle_beta   90.00
_cell.angle_gamma   90.00
#
_symmetry.space_group_name_H-M   'P 1'
#
loop_
_entity.id
_entity.type
_entity.pdbx_description
1 polymer ?
#
loop_
_entity_poly.entity_id
_entity_poly.type
_entity_poly.pdbx_seq_one_letter_code
_entity_poly.pdbx_strand_id
1 'polypeptide(L)'
;MKRISIFYKILLCVFSISSYTAAQAQADVVNGTLLSPDSNTLYIGISNAVKIINSKNPFFEIRAAQSALSATTNPFVFDVRPTRMGWDTIFVYDGNKVILQKAFKIAHLPPVEARLGTLRVDEATQEEIYINGWLVLMIPNCTCTTSYVVTSFEVDFETEVEGAELIKIEGDRLTTKARKTIKSLKPGDVVYFDHIIAKNQDGETREIPGFSIAVKE
;
A
#
# COMPACT_ATOMS: atom_id res chain seq x y z
N MET A 1 24.87 -43.83 -76.87
CA MET A 1 25.37 -42.64 -76.16
C MET A 1 24.29 -42.04 -75.34
N LYS A 2 24.26 -42.28 -73.99
CA LYS A 2 23.29 -41.75 -73.09
C LYS A 2 23.86 -40.51 -72.33
N ARG A 3 23.20 -39.37 -72.47
CA ARG A 3 23.54 -38.16 -71.74
C ARG A 3 22.89 -38.24 -70.32
N ILE A 4 23.70 -38.17 -69.29
CA ILE A 4 23.27 -38.10 -67.90
C ILE A 4 23.15 -36.62 -67.57
N SER A 5 21.91 -36.17 -67.28
CA SER A 5 21.62 -34.80 -66.79
C SER A 5 21.65 -34.82 -65.27
N ILE A 6 22.58 -34.13 -64.66
CA ILE A 6 22.69 -33.98 -63.21
C ILE A 6 21.89 -32.76 -62.85
N PHE A 7 20.72 -32.95 -62.19
CA PHE A 7 19.94 -31.89 -61.56
C PHE A 7 20.53 -31.58 -60.18
N TYR A 8 21.19 -30.45 -60.07
CA TYR A 8 21.54 -29.88 -58.77
C TYR A 8 20.27 -29.34 -58.11
N LYS A 9 19.76 -30.04 -57.04
CA LYS A 9 18.78 -29.48 -56.14
C LYS A 9 19.49 -28.57 -55.14
N ILE A 10 19.42 -27.24 -55.37
CA ILE A 10 19.81 -26.23 -54.39
C ILE A 10 18.72 -26.21 -53.33
N LEU A 11 19.03 -26.76 -52.15
CA LEU A 11 18.18 -26.67 -50.96
C LEU A 11 18.41 -25.30 -50.34
N LEU A 12 17.49 -24.36 -50.58
CA LEU A 12 17.48 -23.07 -49.94
C LEU A 12 16.96 -23.25 -48.50
N CYS A 13 17.87 -23.37 -47.52
CA CYS A 13 17.55 -23.24 -46.12
C CYS A 13 17.24 -21.76 -45.83
N VAL A 14 15.95 -21.42 -45.81
CA VAL A 14 15.50 -20.14 -45.30
C VAL A 14 15.64 -20.19 -43.78
N PHE A 15 16.73 -19.66 -43.25
CA PHE A 15 16.82 -19.36 -41.81
C PHE A 15 15.86 -18.22 -41.50
N SER A 16 14.69 -18.53 -40.99
CA SER A 16 13.80 -17.58 -40.35
C SER A 16 14.47 -17.14 -39.05
N ILE A 17 15.14 -16.00 -39.08
CA ILE A 17 15.62 -15.29 -37.90
C ILE A 17 14.37 -14.73 -37.23
N SER A 18 13.81 -15.48 -36.30
CA SER A 18 12.80 -14.99 -35.38
C SER A 18 13.48 -13.93 -34.52
N SER A 19 13.30 -12.67 -34.89
CA SER A 19 13.70 -11.54 -34.08
C SER A 19 12.84 -11.58 -32.80
N TYR A 20 13.37 -12.15 -31.75
CA TYR A 20 12.83 -11.96 -30.40
C TYR A 20 13.05 -10.50 -30.05
N THR A 21 12.10 -9.63 -30.40
CA THR A 21 12.01 -8.31 -29.80
C THR A 21 11.65 -8.54 -28.33
N ALA A 22 12.68 -8.51 -27.48
CA ALA A 22 12.42 -8.40 -26.03
C ALA A 22 11.55 -7.16 -25.85
N ALA A 23 10.32 -7.34 -25.42
CA ALA A 23 9.44 -6.23 -25.08
C ALA A 23 10.14 -5.45 -23.97
N GLN A 24 10.77 -4.35 -24.33
CA GLN A 24 11.33 -3.43 -23.33
C GLN A 24 10.13 -2.84 -22.60
N ALA A 25 10.09 -3.00 -21.28
CA ALA A 25 9.06 -2.38 -20.48
C ALA A 25 9.08 -0.88 -20.75
N GLN A 26 7.93 -0.36 -21.21
CA GLN A 26 7.77 1.06 -21.53
C GLN A 26 7.87 1.87 -20.23
N ALA A 27 8.48 3.05 -20.29
CA ALA A 27 8.51 3.98 -19.16
C ALA A 27 7.06 4.32 -18.73
N ASP A 28 6.82 4.39 -17.43
CA ASP A 28 5.51 4.76 -16.87
C ASP A 28 5.69 5.64 -15.62
N VAL A 29 4.60 6.29 -15.21
CA VAL A 29 4.49 7.12 -14.01
C VAL A 29 3.57 6.43 -13.03
N VAL A 30 4.03 6.19 -11.80
CA VAL A 30 3.25 5.50 -10.77
C VAL A 30 3.26 6.27 -9.45
N ASN A 31 2.19 6.17 -8.66
CA ASN A 31 2.20 6.68 -7.30
C ASN A 31 2.92 5.67 -6.40
N GLY A 32 4.14 6.01 -5.99
CA GLY A 32 4.96 5.17 -5.11
C GLY A 32 4.62 5.31 -3.62
N THR A 33 3.70 6.19 -3.25
CA THR A 33 3.16 6.29 -1.88
C THR A 33 2.17 5.16 -1.60
N LEU A 34 1.53 4.62 -2.64
CA LEU A 34 0.57 3.54 -2.52
C LEU A 34 1.27 2.18 -2.50
N LEU A 35 0.71 1.22 -1.77
CA LEU A 35 1.15 -0.18 -1.76
C LEU A 35 0.89 -0.87 -3.10
N SER A 36 -0.11 -0.41 -3.87
CA SER A 36 -0.36 -0.82 -5.24
C SER A 36 0.16 0.25 -6.20
N PRO A 37 1.29 0.03 -6.86
CA PRO A 37 1.87 1.00 -7.80
C PRO A 37 1.01 1.25 -9.06
N ASP A 38 0.07 0.36 -9.34
CA ASP A 38 -0.88 0.49 -10.46
C ASP A 38 -2.03 1.47 -10.17
N SER A 39 -2.13 1.97 -8.95
CA SER A 39 -3.14 2.95 -8.59
C SER A 39 -2.85 4.30 -9.22
N ASN A 40 -3.81 4.80 -10.00
CA ASN A 40 -3.79 6.14 -10.58
C ASN A 40 -4.45 7.16 -9.64
N THR A 41 -4.20 7.05 -8.33
CA THR A 41 -4.77 7.94 -7.32
C THR A 41 -3.69 8.71 -6.59
N LEU A 42 -3.85 10.02 -6.45
CA LEU A 42 -3.09 10.89 -5.55
C LEU A 42 -4.00 11.34 -4.40
N TYR A 43 -3.44 11.55 -3.22
CA TYR A 43 -4.21 11.96 -2.06
C TYR A 43 -3.94 13.40 -1.64
N ILE A 44 -5.00 14.14 -1.31
CA ILE A 44 -4.93 15.49 -0.75
C ILE A 44 -4.37 15.41 0.68
N GLY A 45 -3.62 16.46 1.07
CA GLY A 45 -3.12 16.64 2.44
C GLY A 45 -1.81 15.92 2.75
N ILE A 46 -1.30 15.12 1.82
CA ILE A 46 0.01 14.46 1.94
C ILE A 46 0.90 14.72 0.73
N SER A 47 2.18 14.47 0.90
CA SER A 47 3.12 14.36 -0.22
C SER A 47 2.97 12.99 -0.86
N ASN A 48 2.65 12.96 -2.16
CA ASN A 48 2.56 11.73 -2.93
C ASN A 48 3.87 11.52 -3.68
N ALA A 49 4.60 10.46 -3.36
CA ALA A 49 5.84 10.10 -4.04
C ALA A 49 5.53 9.52 -5.43
N VAL A 50 5.53 10.34 -6.46
CA VAL A 50 5.34 9.91 -7.85
C VAL A 50 6.67 9.43 -8.41
N LYS A 51 6.70 8.22 -8.95
CA LYS A 51 7.91 7.57 -9.48
C LYS A 51 7.80 7.40 -11.00
N ILE A 52 8.90 7.66 -11.68
CA ILE A 52 9.08 7.29 -13.09
C ILE A 52 9.80 5.95 -13.12
N ILE A 53 9.14 4.94 -13.64
CA ILE A 53 9.67 3.58 -13.74
C ILE A 53 10.07 3.25 -15.17
N ASN A 54 10.99 2.29 -15.33
CA ASN A 54 11.49 1.81 -16.62
C ASN A 54 12.16 2.88 -17.49
N SER A 55 12.49 4.07 -16.95
CA SER A 55 13.31 5.07 -17.64
C SER A 55 14.79 4.87 -17.30
N LYS A 56 15.65 4.92 -18.34
CA LYS A 56 17.11 4.88 -18.18
C LYS A 56 17.73 6.27 -18.19
N ASN A 57 17.01 7.28 -18.69
CA ASN A 57 17.48 8.65 -18.76
C ASN A 57 16.97 9.43 -17.56
N PRO A 58 17.83 9.95 -16.67
CA PRO A 58 17.40 10.79 -15.54
C PRO A 58 17.23 12.27 -15.91
N PHE A 59 17.58 12.67 -17.16
CA PHE A 59 17.52 14.05 -17.61
C PHE A 59 16.18 14.34 -18.29
N PHE A 60 15.14 14.48 -17.48
CA PHE A 60 13.81 14.90 -17.93
C PHE A 60 13.25 15.96 -16.99
N GLU A 61 12.35 16.77 -17.49
CA GLU A 61 11.54 17.69 -16.70
C GLU A 61 10.18 17.06 -16.44
N ILE A 62 9.66 17.24 -15.23
CA ILE A 62 8.33 16.78 -14.85
C ILE A 62 7.46 17.97 -14.47
N ARG A 63 6.20 17.97 -14.92
CA ARG A 63 5.22 18.99 -14.61
C ARG A 63 3.88 18.34 -14.24
N ALA A 64 3.19 18.91 -13.25
CA ALA A 64 1.81 18.60 -12.96
C ALA A 64 0.92 19.71 -13.53
N ALA A 65 -0.28 19.36 -14.03
CA ALA A 65 -1.19 20.34 -14.60
C ALA A 65 -1.78 21.27 -13.52
N GLN A 66 -1.99 20.76 -12.30
CA GLN A 66 -2.68 21.50 -11.23
C GLN A 66 -1.98 21.42 -9.88
N SER A 67 -1.29 20.32 -9.57
CA SER A 67 -0.67 20.08 -8.26
C SER A 67 0.70 20.76 -8.14
N ALA A 68 1.07 21.13 -6.90
CA ALA A 68 2.43 21.50 -6.62
C ALA A 68 3.35 20.28 -6.75
N LEU A 69 4.52 20.48 -7.33
CA LEU A 69 5.50 19.44 -7.59
C LEU A 69 6.88 19.89 -7.12
N SER A 70 7.62 19.03 -6.43
CA SER A 70 8.99 19.27 -6.01
C SER A 70 9.88 18.05 -6.26
N ALA A 71 11.15 18.29 -6.60
CA ALA A 71 12.14 17.23 -6.78
C ALA A 71 12.52 16.62 -5.42
N THR A 72 12.93 15.36 -5.43
CA THR A 72 13.54 14.68 -4.29
C THR A 72 15.03 14.43 -4.53
N THR A 73 15.71 13.78 -3.61
CA THR A 73 17.11 13.35 -3.80
C THR A 73 17.25 12.24 -4.85
N ASN A 74 16.19 11.53 -5.15
CA ASN A 74 16.16 10.52 -6.22
C ASN A 74 15.63 11.17 -7.51
N PRO A 75 16.39 11.20 -8.61
CA PRO A 75 15.98 11.86 -9.86
C PRO A 75 14.75 11.24 -10.53
N PHE A 76 14.33 10.04 -10.11
CA PHE A 76 13.14 9.36 -10.62
C PHE A 76 11.93 9.46 -9.68
N VAL A 77 12.04 10.22 -8.58
CA VAL A 77 10.98 10.37 -7.59
C VAL A 77 10.69 11.83 -7.34
N PHE A 78 9.42 12.19 -7.37
CA PHE A 78 8.94 13.57 -7.19
C PHE A 78 7.82 13.58 -6.16
N ASP A 79 7.81 14.61 -5.32
CA ASP A 79 6.73 14.86 -4.39
C ASP A 79 5.65 15.69 -5.07
N VAL A 80 4.44 15.14 -5.17
CA VAL A 80 3.27 15.82 -5.73
C VAL A 80 2.25 16.07 -4.63
N ARG A 81 1.81 17.33 -4.49
CA ARG A 81 0.86 17.76 -3.46
C ARG A 81 -0.40 18.36 -4.08
N PRO A 82 -1.43 17.54 -4.30
CA PRO A 82 -2.72 18.01 -4.78
C PRO A 82 -3.42 18.87 -3.71
N THR A 83 -4.13 19.90 -4.16
CA THR A 83 -4.93 20.78 -3.28
C THR A 83 -6.43 20.72 -3.57
N ARG A 84 -6.84 20.06 -4.66
CA ARG A 84 -8.25 19.99 -5.09
C ARG A 84 -8.60 18.57 -5.53
N MET A 85 -9.84 18.18 -5.29
CA MET A 85 -10.42 16.94 -5.82
C MET A 85 -10.56 17.00 -7.35
N GLY A 86 -10.58 15.84 -7.97
CA GLY A 86 -10.80 15.70 -9.41
C GLY A 86 -9.72 14.90 -10.11
N TRP A 87 -9.13 15.45 -11.16
CA TRP A 87 -8.07 14.82 -11.93
C TRP A 87 -6.90 15.77 -12.10
N ASP A 88 -5.70 15.22 -12.08
CA ASP A 88 -4.48 15.92 -12.47
C ASP A 88 -3.71 15.08 -13.48
N THR A 89 -2.90 15.73 -14.30
CA THR A 89 -2.06 15.03 -15.28
C THR A 89 -0.60 15.36 -15.01
N ILE A 90 0.19 14.32 -14.87
CA ILE A 90 1.65 14.42 -14.77
C ILE A 90 2.24 14.25 -16.16
N PHE A 91 3.05 15.22 -16.57
CA PHE A 91 3.76 15.23 -17.84
C PHE A 91 5.26 15.05 -17.60
N VAL A 92 5.89 14.23 -18.41
CA VAL A 92 7.35 14.07 -18.44
C VAL A 92 7.85 14.58 -19.78
N TYR A 93 8.83 15.47 -19.76
CA TYR A 93 9.40 16.12 -20.93
C TYR A 93 10.87 15.72 -21.14
N ASP A 94 11.23 15.52 -22.40
CA ASP A 94 12.62 15.53 -22.87
C ASP A 94 12.81 16.81 -23.70
N GLY A 95 13.51 17.78 -23.12
CA GLY A 95 13.53 19.14 -23.66
C GLY A 95 12.11 19.74 -23.76
N ASN A 96 11.68 20.10 -24.96
CA ASN A 96 10.33 20.65 -25.18
C ASN A 96 9.28 19.61 -25.60
N LYS A 97 9.65 18.33 -25.66
CA LYS A 97 8.76 17.25 -26.11
C LYS A 97 8.18 16.50 -24.93
N VAL A 98 6.85 16.34 -24.87
CA VAL A 98 6.20 15.42 -23.95
C VAL A 98 6.51 13.98 -24.40
N ILE A 99 7.20 13.23 -23.56
CA ILE A 99 7.55 11.82 -23.81
C ILE A 99 6.64 10.84 -23.08
N LEU A 100 5.98 11.32 -21.99
CA LEU A 100 5.06 10.52 -21.20
C LEU A 100 4.04 11.45 -20.53
N GLN A 101 2.79 11.00 -20.45
CA GLN A 101 1.75 11.67 -19.66
C GLN A 101 0.86 10.63 -18.98
N LYS A 102 0.43 10.93 -17.75
CA LYS A 102 -0.48 10.07 -16.99
C LYS A 102 -1.45 10.87 -16.16
N ALA A 103 -2.73 10.54 -16.28
CA ALA A 103 -3.79 11.12 -15.48
C ALA A 103 -3.91 10.37 -14.13
N PHE A 104 -4.06 11.13 -13.07
CA PHE A 104 -4.30 10.64 -11.70
C PHE A 104 -5.61 11.21 -11.18
N LYS A 105 -6.40 10.34 -10.54
CA LYS A 105 -7.56 10.76 -9.76
C LYS A 105 -7.05 11.33 -8.44
N ILE A 106 -7.60 12.48 -8.04
CA ILE A 106 -7.29 13.08 -6.74
C ILE A 106 -8.43 12.77 -5.77
N ALA A 107 -8.09 12.18 -4.63
CA ALA A 107 -9.03 11.73 -3.61
C ALA A 107 -8.61 12.18 -2.21
N HIS A 108 -9.52 12.12 -1.24
CA HIS A 108 -9.15 12.19 0.16
C HIS A 108 -8.44 10.91 0.59
N LEU A 109 -7.57 11.02 1.61
CA LEU A 109 -7.01 9.84 2.26
C LEU A 109 -8.13 8.93 2.77
N PRO A 110 -7.97 7.60 2.64
CA PRO A 110 -8.83 6.67 3.34
C PRO A 110 -8.82 6.94 4.85
N PRO A 111 -9.88 6.56 5.57
CA PRO A 111 -9.89 6.69 7.02
C PRO A 111 -8.74 5.88 7.64
N VAL A 112 -8.27 6.35 8.78
CA VAL A 112 -7.30 5.60 9.59
C VAL A 112 -7.98 4.38 10.16
N GLU A 113 -7.33 3.23 10.08
CA GLU A 113 -7.77 1.96 10.66
C GLU A 113 -6.82 1.54 11.78
N ALA A 114 -7.37 0.87 12.78
CA ALA A 114 -6.59 0.22 13.83
C ALA A 114 -6.40 -1.26 13.52
N ARG A 115 -5.29 -1.83 13.97
CA ARG A 115 -4.98 -3.26 13.89
C ARG A 115 -4.18 -3.71 15.11
N LEU A 116 -4.22 -5.00 15.39
CA LEU A 116 -3.42 -5.59 16.46
C LEU A 116 -2.03 -5.98 15.93
N GLY A 117 -1.01 -5.23 16.30
CA GLY A 117 0.38 -5.46 15.91
C GLY A 117 0.55 -5.58 14.39
N THR A 118 1.07 -6.71 13.96
CA THR A 118 1.30 -7.03 12.54
C THR A 118 0.16 -7.82 11.88
N LEU A 119 -0.89 -8.18 12.63
CA LEU A 119 -2.01 -8.97 12.12
C LEU A 119 -2.81 -8.16 11.08
N ARG A 120 -3.07 -8.79 9.94
CA ARG A 120 -3.81 -8.20 8.81
C ARG A 120 -5.07 -9.01 8.47
N VAL A 121 -5.55 -9.78 9.43
CA VAL A 121 -6.62 -10.77 9.24
C VAL A 121 -7.61 -10.64 10.38
N ASP A 122 -8.85 -11.04 10.11
CA ASP A 122 -9.94 -11.03 11.07
C ASP A 122 -9.97 -12.33 11.91
N GLU A 123 -9.04 -13.26 11.63
CA GLU A 123 -8.86 -14.52 12.34
C GLU A 123 -7.39 -14.75 12.67
N ALA A 124 -7.09 -15.12 13.90
CA ALA A 124 -5.73 -15.43 14.35
C ALA A 124 -5.75 -16.50 15.44
N THR A 125 -4.63 -17.20 15.63
CA THR A 125 -4.48 -18.09 16.78
C THR A 125 -4.38 -17.28 18.07
N GLN A 126 -4.75 -17.90 19.18
CA GLN A 126 -4.58 -17.30 20.51
C GLN A 126 -3.17 -16.77 20.75
N GLU A 127 -2.14 -17.52 20.31
CA GLU A 127 -0.74 -17.13 20.46
C GLU A 127 -0.38 -15.89 19.60
N GLU A 128 -0.87 -15.82 18.36
CA GLU A 128 -0.68 -14.65 17.49
C GLU A 128 -1.29 -13.40 18.09
N ILE A 129 -2.51 -13.48 18.66
CA ILE A 129 -3.16 -12.37 19.36
C ILE A 129 -2.33 -11.95 20.59
N TYR A 130 -1.84 -12.92 21.37
CA TYR A 130 -1.04 -12.68 22.55
C TYR A 130 0.30 -11.99 22.25
N ILE A 131 0.98 -12.43 21.20
CA ILE A 131 2.29 -11.88 20.80
C ILE A 131 2.11 -10.46 20.24
N ASN A 132 1.09 -10.21 19.44
CA ASN A 132 0.80 -8.92 18.82
C ASN A 132 0.08 -7.93 19.75
N GLY A 133 0.34 -7.95 21.02
CA GLY A 133 -0.40 -7.25 22.07
C GLY A 133 -0.25 -5.71 22.07
N TRP A 134 -0.31 -5.03 20.93
CA TRP A 134 -0.35 -3.55 20.80
C TRP A 134 -1.19 -3.12 19.59
N LEU A 135 -1.83 -1.96 19.66
CA LEU A 135 -2.57 -1.40 18.54
C LEU A 135 -1.67 -0.55 17.65
N VAL A 136 -1.83 -0.71 16.35
CA VAL A 136 -1.16 0.09 15.31
C VAL A 136 -2.21 0.80 14.48
N LEU A 137 -2.01 2.08 14.23
CA LEU A 137 -2.83 2.86 13.32
C LEU A 137 -2.18 2.90 11.95
N MET A 138 -2.98 2.69 10.91
CA MET A 138 -2.53 2.71 9.54
C MET A 138 -3.55 3.34 8.61
N ILE A 139 -3.07 3.81 7.46
CA ILE A 139 -3.93 4.22 6.36
C ILE A 139 -3.91 3.08 5.33
N PRO A 140 -5.08 2.49 5.00
CA PRO A 140 -5.15 1.38 4.06
C PRO A 140 -4.51 1.70 2.71
N ASN A 141 -3.78 0.72 2.15
CA ASN A 141 -3.14 0.83 0.85
C ASN A 141 -2.19 2.03 0.68
N CYS A 142 -1.67 2.57 1.78
CA CYS A 142 -0.70 3.66 1.77
C CYS A 142 0.57 3.26 2.54
N THR A 143 1.74 3.69 2.04
CA THR A 143 3.01 3.64 2.78
C THR A 143 3.20 4.87 3.67
N CYS A 144 2.23 5.81 3.65
CA CYS A 144 2.24 6.99 4.48
C CYS A 144 1.99 6.61 5.95
N THR A 145 2.69 7.29 6.84
CA THR A 145 2.48 7.17 8.28
C THR A 145 1.36 8.11 8.72
N THR A 146 0.54 7.66 9.65
CA THR A 146 -0.39 8.56 10.34
C THR A 146 0.34 9.35 11.42
N SER A 147 -0.10 10.58 11.67
CA SER A 147 0.35 11.40 12.82
C SER A 147 -0.38 11.06 14.12
N TYR A 148 -1.39 10.20 14.08
CA TYR A 148 -2.16 9.77 15.24
C TYR A 148 -1.48 8.62 15.96
N VAL A 149 -1.53 8.65 17.29
CA VAL A 149 -1.12 7.57 18.19
C VAL A 149 -2.29 7.17 19.08
N VAL A 150 -2.44 5.89 19.36
CA VAL A 150 -3.50 5.39 20.26
C VAL A 150 -3.20 5.87 21.68
N THR A 151 -4.21 6.45 22.33
CA THR A 151 -4.14 6.90 23.74
C THR A 151 -4.95 6.04 24.69
N SER A 152 -6.04 5.44 24.22
CA SER A 152 -6.84 4.48 24.98
C SER A 152 -7.69 3.61 24.06
N PHE A 153 -8.15 2.48 24.54
CA PHE A 153 -9.11 1.61 23.88
C PHE A 153 -9.77 0.65 24.88
N GLU A 154 -10.81 -0.03 24.45
CA GLU A 154 -11.50 -1.05 25.20
C GLU A 154 -11.32 -2.41 24.52
N VAL A 155 -11.18 -3.46 25.33
CA VAL A 155 -11.15 -4.85 24.83
C VAL A 155 -12.30 -5.60 25.49
N ASP A 156 -13.14 -6.22 24.67
CA ASP A 156 -14.21 -7.09 25.09
C ASP A 156 -14.03 -8.50 24.52
N PHE A 157 -14.61 -9.50 25.17
CA PHE A 157 -14.42 -10.90 24.84
C PHE A 157 -15.77 -11.60 24.72
N GLU A 158 -16.11 -12.07 23.54
CA GLU A 158 -17.21 -13.00 23.32
C GLU A 158 -16.69 -14.43 23.47
N THR A 159 -16.92 -15.02 24.65
CA THR A 159 -16.33 -16.28 25.04
C THR A 159 -17.17 -16.97 26.10
N GLU A 160 -17.05 -18.29 26.22
CA GLU A 160 -17.62 -19.08 27.34
C GLU A 160 -16.78 -19.00 28.62
N VAL A 161 -15.64 -18.27 28.60
CA VAL A 161 -14.76 -18.12 29.75
C VAL A 161 -15.44 -17.28 30.82
N GLU A 162 -15.74 -17.88 31.97
CA GLU A 162 -16.35 -17.18 33.07
C GLU A 162 -15.43 -16.08 33.62
N GLY A 163 -15.99 -14.87 33.83
CA GLY A 163 -15.24 -13.70 34.28
C GLY A 163 -14.48 -12.93 33.18
N ALA A 164 -14.70 -13.26 31.91
CA ALA A 164 -14.33 -12.35 30.82
C ALA A 164 -15.19 -11.09 30.90
N GLU A 165 -14.54 -9.94 31.01
CA GLU A 165 -15.19 -8.65 31.16
C GLU A 165 -14.52 -7.59 30.31
N LEU A 166 -15.27 -6.54 29.99
CA LEU A 166 -14.75 -5.34 29.32
C LEU A 166 -13.54 -4.77 30.07
N ILE A 167 -12.42 -4.61 29.37
CA ILE A 167 -11.20 -4.07 29.94
C ILE A 167 -10.86 -2.75 29.23
N LYS A 168 -10.90 -1.66 30.01
CA LYS A 168 -10.40 -0.35 29.54
C LYS A 168 -8.90 -0.28 29.66
N ILE A 169 -8.24 0.21 28.61
CA ILE A 169 -6.79 0.24 28.48
C ILE A 169 -6.34 1.66 28.14
N GLU A 170 -5.38 2.17 28.90
CA GLU A 170 -4.67 3.39 28.61
C GLU A 170 -3.39 3.07 27.81
N GLY A 171 -3.15 3.87 26.75
CA GLY A 171 -2.06 3.65 25.81
C GLY A 171 -2.43 2.71 24.66
N ASP A 172 -1.42 2.17 24.03
CA ASP A 172 -1.53 1.33 22.82
C ASP A 172 -1.36 -0.17 23.09
N ARG A 173 -1.09 -0.59 24.35
CA ARG A 173 -0.67 -1.96 24.67
C ARG A 173 -1.64 -2.69 25.57
N LEU A 174 -1.90 -3.95 25.24
CA LEU A 174 -2.66 -4.86 26.10
C LEU A 174 -2.07 -4.95 27.49
N THR A 175 -2.92 -4.77 28.51
CA THR A 175 -2.56 -4.94 29.92
C THR A 175 -2.28 -6.39 30.25
N THR A 176 -1.64 -6.63 31.39
CA THR A 176 -1.45 -7.99 31.93
C THR A 176 -2.76 -8.74 32.12
N LYS A 177 -3.84 -8.03 32.53
CA LYS A 177 -5.18 -8.60 32.69
C LYS A 177 -5.71 -9.09 31.32
N ALA A 178 -5.72 -8.23 30.30
CA ALA A 178 -6.18 -8.58 28.95
C ALA A 178 -5.37 -9.76 28.37
N ARG A 179 -4.05 -9.73 28.52
CA ARG A 179 -3.19 -10.82 28.08
C ARG A 179 -3.46 -12.15 28.81
N LYS A 180 -3.83 -12.10 30.07
CA LYS A 180 -4.21 -13.30 30.82
C LYS A 180 -5.53 -13.89 30.29
N THR A 181 -6.51 -13.05 30.01
CA THR A 181 -7.78 -13.49 29.39
C THR A 181 -7.54 -14.09 28.01
N ILE A 182 -6.73 -13.43 27.16
CA ILE A 182 -6.37 -13.96 25.83
C ILE A 182 -5.76 -15.37 25.93
N LYS A 183 -4.94 -15.66 26.95
CA LYS A 183 -4.36 -17.00 27.14
C LYS A 183 -5.37 -18.09 27.50
N SER A 184 -6.58 -17.74 27.87
CA SER A 184 -7.65 -18.71 28.18
C SER A 184 -8.66 -18.89 27.05
N LEU A 185 -8.54 -18.11 25.96
CA LEU A 185 -9.43 -18.20 24.79
C LEU A 185 -9.27 -19.52 24.06
N LYS A 186 -10.35 -19.93 23.40
CA LYS A 186 -10.44 -21.15 22.61
C LYS A 186 -10.80 -20.81 21.16
N PRO A 187 -10.55 -21.70 20.21
CA PRO A 187 -11.06 -21.55 18.85
C PRO A 187 -12.59 -21.34 18.86
N GLY A 188 -13.03 -20.31 18.14
CA GLY A 188 -14.43 -19.85 18.12
C GLY A 188 -14.73 -18.62 18.98
N ASP A 189 -13.91 -18.34 19.99
CA ASP A 189 -14.03 -17.10 20.76
C ASP A 189 -13.68 -15.88 19.90
N VAL A 190 -14.22 -14.69 20.24
CA VAL A 190 -13.95 -13.43 19.52
C VAL A 190 -13.45 -12.37 20.49
N VAL A 191 -12.44 -11.63 20.06
CA VAL A 191 -11.90 -10.47 20.78
C VAL A 191 -12.29 -9.20 20.02
N TYR A 192 -12.99 -8.28 20.68
CA TYR A 192 -13.35 -6.97 20.14
C TYR A 192 -12.43 -5.90 20.68
N PHE A 193 -12.06 -4.98 19.82
CA PHE A 193 -11.28 -3.79 20.14
C PHE A 193 -12.10 -2.58 19.75
N ASP A 194 -12.63 -1.87 20.76
CA ASP A 194 -13.57 -0.77 20.56
C ASP A 194 -13.14 0.49 21.28
N HIS A 195 -13.87 1.59 21.06
CA HIS A 195 -13.60 2.90 21.66
C HIS A 195 -12.12 3.29 21.57
N ILE A 196 -11.53 3.06 20.39
CA ILE A 196 -10.11 3.33 20.14
C ILE A 196 -9.94 4.84 19.97
N ILE A 197 -9.37 5.49 20.97
CA ILE A 197 -9.09 6.92 20.95
C ILE A 197 -7.65 7.15 20.51
N ALA A 198 -7.48 8.00 19.51
CA ALA A 198 -6.19 8.39 19.01
C ALA A 198 -6.00 9.91 19.07
N LYS A 199 -4.76 10.36 19.24
CA LYS A 199 -4.39 11.76 19.34
C LYS A 199 -3.23 12.07 18.41
N ASN A 200 -3.27 13.21 17.71
CA ASN A 200 -2.17 13.68 16.88
C ASN A 200 -1.23 14.64 17.66
N GLN A 201 -0.16 15.07 17.00
CA GLN A 201 0.82 15.99 17.60
C GLN A 201 0.24 17.38 17.95
N ASP A 202 -0.81 17.81 17.26
CA ASP A 202 -1.50 19.09 17.49
C ASP A 202 -2.50 18.99 18.65
N GLY A 203 -2.67 17.81 19.24
CA GLY A 203 -3.57 17.57 20.35
C GLY A 203 -5.00 17.23 19.93
N GLU A 204 -5.29 17.15 18.63
CA GLU A 204 -6.59 16.72 18.12
C GLU A 204 -6.83 15.25 18.47
N THR A 205 -8.00 14.98 19.04
CA THR A 205 -8.43 13.64 19.44
C THR A 205 -9.46 13.10 18.45
N ARG A 206 -9.34 11.83 18.09
CA ARG A 206 -10.27 11.15 17.17
C ARG A 206 -10.56 9.74 17.65
N GLU A 207 -11.81 9.34 17.52
CA GLU A 207 -12.20 7.94 17.66
C GLU A 207 -11.97 7.21 16.33
N ILE A 208 -11.30 6.07 16.40
CA ILE A 208 -10.98 5.19 15.27
C ILE A 208 -11.98 4.02 15.32
N PRO A 209 -12.52 3.57 14.17
CA PRO A 209 -13.40 2.42 14.12
C PRO A 209 -12.79 1.19 14.79
N GLY A 210 -13.61 0.51 15.57
CA GLY A 210 -13.28 -0.76 16.21
C GLY A 210 -13.13 -1.88 15.20
N PHE A 211 -12.59 -3.02 15.65
CA PHE A 211 -12.44 -4.25 14.86
C PHE A 211 -12.48 -5.45 15.78
N SER A 212 -12.66 -6.64 15.22
CA SER A 212 -12.65 -7.90 15.96
C SER A 212 -11.69 -8.91 15.36
N ILE A 213 -11.27 -9.86 16.18
CA ILE A 213 -10.44 -11.00 15.75
C ILE A 213 -11.07 -12.26 16.31
N ALA A 214 -11.47 -13.19 15.43
CA ALA A 214 -11.90 -14.53 15.81
C ALA A 214 -10.69 -15.41 16.11
N VAL A 215 -10.78 -16.20 17.18
CA VAL A 215 -9.74 -17.16 17.55
C VAL A 215 -9.90 -18.41 16.70
N LYS A 216 -8.90 -18.74 15.93
CA LYS A 216 -8.82 -19.99 15.14
C LYS A 216 -7.90 -21.02 15.81
N GLU A 217 -7.92 -22.26 15.27
CA GLU A 217 -7.03 -23.35 15.69
C GLU A 217 -5.54 -23.03 15.45
#